data_a27dd1720cec09b21868e8553f6fb8b9
#
_entry.id   a27dd1720cec09b21868e8553f6fb8b9
#
_cell.length_a   1.000
_cell.length_b   1.000
_cell.length_c   1.000
_cell.angle_alpha   90.00
_cell.angle_beta   90.00
_cell.angle_gamma   90.00
#
_symmetry.space_group_name_H-M   'P 1'
#
loop_
_entity.id
_entity.type
_entity.pdbx_description
1 polymer ?
#
loop_
_entity_poly.entity_id
_entity_poly.type
_entity_poly.pdbx_seq_one_letter_code
_entity_poly.pdbx_strand_id
1 'polypeptide(L)'
;HPLQSGSALCVWGTIRVLDEARTWLFPLYSSQLTPVWLRLLGARIGKDVEASTVLMIPSLTTVSDQAFLADDTLIGCYELGGGWLRAERVKVGKRAFVGNSAMAAPGRKVPKRSLVAVLSAAPARGTVKAGESWLGSPPAPLRRAAQGSADERTYAPPTRLKVARACWELARFVPVALAVALHGLVV
;
A
#
# COMPACT_ATOMS: atom_id res chain seq x y z
N HIS A 1 -1.01 7.44 22.79
CA HIS A 1 -0.13 6.63 23.64
C HIS A 1 1.19 7.36 23.88
N PRO A 2 1.70 7.43 25.14
CA PRO A 2 3.07 7.88 25.39
C PRO A 2 4.09 7.03 24.62
N LEU A 3 5.20 7.62 24.15
CA LEU A 3 6.24 6.89 23.42
C LEU A 3 6.87 5.74 24.20
N GLN A 4 6.87 5.83 25.52
CA GLN A 4 7.39 4.78 26.43
C GLN A 4 6.38 3.67 26.73
N SER A 5 5.18 3.72 26.14
CA SER A 5 4.15 2.70 26.35
C SER A 5 4.40 1.42 25.55
N GLY A 6 3.93 0.28 26.07
CA GLY A 6 3.96 -0.99 25.32
C GLY A 6 3.26 -0.89 23.96
N SER A 7 2.18 -0.09 23.83
CA SER A 7 1.51 0.14 22.55
C SER A 7 2.42 0.84 21.54
N ALA A 8 3.22 1.82 21.98
CA ALA A 8 4.17 2.49 21.10
C ALA A 8 5.28 1.54 20.66
N LEU A 9 5.79 0.70 21.56
CA LEU A 9 6.77 -0.33 21.23
C LEU A 9 6.22 -1.34 20.23
N CYS A 10 4.97 -1.79 20.38
CA CYS A 10 4.32 -2.69 19.42
C CYS A 10 4.19 -2.06 18.03
N VAL A 11 3.78 -0.79 17.95
CA VAL A 11 3.70 -0.06 16.67
C VAL A 11 5.07 0.05 16.03
N TRP A 12 6.08 0.48 16.78
CA TRP A 12 7.45 0.60 16.31
C TRP A 12 7.99 -0.75 15.81
N GLY A 13 7.85 -1.82 16.61
CA GLY A 13 8.30 -3.15 16.25
C GLY A 13 7.61 -3.68 15.00
N THR A 14 6.28 -3.49 14.89
CA THR A 14 5.54 -3.88 13.67
C THR A 14 6.10 -3.18 12.42
N ILE A 15 6.31 -1.87 12.49
CA ILE A 15 6.84 -1.12 11.36
C ILE A 15 8.25 -1.56 11.00
N ARG A 16 9.13 -1.77 12.00
CA ARG A 16 10.51 -2.24 11.77
C ARG A 16 10.54 -3.62 11.10
N VAL A 17 9.76 -4.57 11.63
CA VAL A 17 9.69 -5.92 11.06
C VAL A 17 9.15 -5.89 9.62
N LEU A 18 8.14 -5.08 9.33
CA LEU A 18 7.59 -4.98 7.98
C LEU A 18 8.52 -4.23 7.02
N ASP A 19 9.28 -3.27 7.51
CA ASP A 19 10.29 -2.57 6.71
C ASP A 19 11.43 -3.51 6.30
N GLU A 20 11.95 -4.29 7.23
CA GLU A 20 12.91 -5.35 6.94
C GLU A 20 12.33 -6.44 6.02
N ALA A 21 11.07 -6.84 6.24
CA ALA A 21 10.40 -7.84 5.42
C ALA A 21 10.32 -7.40 3.94
N ARG A 22 10.17 -6.11 3.63
CA ARG A 22 10.20 -5.62 2.24
C ARG A 22 11.53 -5.92 1.54
N THR A 23 12.63 -5.94 2.27
CA THR A 23 13.97 -6.26 1.76
C THR A 23 14.12 -7.76 1.54
N TRP A 24 13.81 -8.57 2.55
CA TRP A 24 14.02 -10.02 2.49
C TRP A 24 12.97 -10.75 1.64
N LEU A 25 11.74 -10.27 1.62
CA LEU A 25 10.64 -10.83 0.85
C LEU A 25 10.34 -10.02 -0.42
N PHE A 26 11.36 -9.34 -0.96
CA PHE A 26 11.16 -8.48 -2.13
C PHE A 26 10.46 -9.17 -3.32
N PRO A 27 10.64 -10.49 -3.60
CA PRO A 27 9.91 -11.13 -4.70
C PRO A 27 8.40 -11.24 -4.45
N LEU A 28 7.99 -11.21 -3.16
CA LEU A 28 6.60 -11.22 -2.76
C LEU A 28 5.96 -9.83 -2.92
N TYR A 29 6.72 -8.76 -2.63
CA TYR A 29 6.26 -7.39 -2.78
C TYR A 29 6.22 -6.99 -4.26
N SER A 30 5.43 -5.98 -4.60
CA SER A 30 5.17 -5.54 -5.98
C SER A 30 4.64 -6.67 -6.88
N SER A 31 3.87 -7.58 -6.32
CA SER A 31 3.29 -8.74 -7.01
C SER A 31 1.83 -8.93 -6.64
N GLN A 32 1.15 -9.85 -7.32
CA GLN A 32 -0.22 -10.27 -6.96
C GLN A 32 -0.26 -10.96 -5.57
N LEU A 33 0.87 -11.36 -5.03
CA LEU A 33 0.97 -11.96 -3.70
C LEU A 33 0.99 -10.92 -2.58
N THR A 34 1.37 -9.66 -2.85
CA THR A 34 1.39 -8.60 -1.84
C THR A 34 0.04 -8.46 -1.11
N PRO A 35 -1.12 -8.35 -1.80
CA PRO A 35 -2.40 -8.28 -1.11
C PRO A 35 -2.74 -9.51 -0.26
N VAL A 36 -2.29 -10.70 -0.68
CA VAL A 36 -2.47 -11.95 0.08
C VAL A 36 -1.64 -11.90 1.35
N TRP A 37 -0.38 -11.53 1.24
CA TRP A 37 0.54 -11.34 2.36
C TRP A 37 -0.02 -10.36 3.39
N LEU A 38 -0.47 -9.19 2.94
CA LEU A 38 -1.05 -8.18 3.82
C LEU A 38 -2.32 -8.67 4.54
N ARG A 39 -3.15 -9.51 3.89
CA ARG A 39 -4.30 -10.16 4.55
C ARG A 39 -3.87 -11.11 5.64
N LEU A 40 -2.84 -11.93 5.40
CA LEU A 40 -2.28 -12.86 6.40
C LEU A 40 -1.76 -12.10 7.63
N LEU A 41 -1.23 -10.89 7.44
CA LEU A 41 -0.79 -10.01 8.51
C LEU A 41 -1.95 -9.27 9.22
N GLY A 42 -3.20 -9.48 8.81
CA GLY A 42 -4.39 -8.92 9.44
C GLY A 42 -4.96 -7.65 8.81
N ALA A 43 -4.44 -7.21 7.65
CA ALA A 43 -5.03 -6.09 6.92
C ALA A 43 -6.33 -6.52 6.21
N ARG A 44 -7.29 -5.61 6.15
CA ARG A 44 -8.53 -5.82 5.39
C ARG A 44 -8.33 -5.34 3.95
N ILE A 45 -7.95 -6.26 3.06
CA ILE A 45 -7.68 -5.96 1.65
C ILE A 45 -8.76 -6.55 0.77
N GLY A 46 -9.39 -5.73 -0.05
CA GLY A 46 -10.45 -6.10 -0.99
C GLY A 46 -9.97 -6.94 -2.18
N LYS A 47 -10.88 -7.19 -3.12
CA LYS A 47 -10.59 -7.94 -4.35
C LYS A 47 -9.87 -7.07 -5.36
N ASP A 48 -9.01 -7.69 -6.19
CA ASP A 48 -8.27 -7.03 -7.27
C ASP A 48 -7.54 -5.74 -6.82
N VAL A 49 -7.05 -5.71 -5.57
CA VAL A 49 -6.19 -4.64 -5.07
C VAL A 49 -4.78 -4.90 -5.58
N GLU A 50 -4.15 -3.88 -6.12
CA GLU A 50 -2.73 -3.88 -6.43
C GLU A 50 -1.97 -3.10 -5.37
N ALA A 51 -0.94 -3.71 -4.81
CA ALA A 51 -0.08 -3.11 -3.82
C ALA A 51 1.37 -3.43 -4.13
N SER A 52 2.20 -2.40 -4.17
CA SER A 52 3.63 -2.55 -4.37
C SER A 52 4.38 -2.61 -3.04
N THR A 53 5.41 -1.83 -2.84
CA THR A 53 6.22 -1.79 -1.62
C THR A 53 5.55 -0.89 -0.56
N VAL A 54 4.37 -1.26 -0.12
CA VAL A 54 3.59 -0.48 0.84
C VAL A 54 4.03 -0.73 2.27
N LEU A 55 4.12 0.34 3.06
CA LEU A 55 4.34 0.29 4.49
C LEU A 55 3.07 0.66 5.24
N MET A 56 2.62 -0.20 6.17
CA MET A 56 1.39 -0.01 6.93
C MET A 56 1.40 -0.76 8.26
N ILE A 57 0.45 -0.45 9.12
CA ILE A 57 0.09 -1.33 10.24
C ILE A 57 -1.10 -2.17 9.79
N PRO A 58 -0.93 -3.47 9.52
CA PRO A 58 -1.96 -4.29 8.88
C PRO A 58 -3.29 -4.28 9.62
N SER A 59 -3.30 -4.48 10.93
CA SER A 59 -4.51 -4.52 11.76
C SER A 59 -5.31 -3.21 11.80
N LEU A 60 -4.69 -2.08 11.45
CA LEU A 60 -5.30 -0.76 11.39
C LEU A 60 -5.67 -0.31 9.96
N THR A 61 -5.37 -1.14 8.95
CA THR A 61 -5.52 -0.76 7.54
C THR A 61 -6.70 -1.48 6.89
N THR A 62 -7.48 -0.71 6.13
CA THR A 62 -8.53 -1.24 5.25
C THR A 62 -8.35 -0.66 3.85
N VAL A 63 -8.22 -1.53 2.86
CA VAL A 63 -8.12 -1.16 1.43
C VAL A 63 -9.27 -1.83 0.69
N SER A 64 -10.11 -1.05 0.03
CA SER A 64 -11.27 -1.56 -0.70
C SER A 64 -10.87 -2.06 -2.09
N ASP A 65 -11.81 -2.75 -2.75
CA ASP A 65 -11.61 -3.41 -4.05
C ASP A 65 -11.00 -2.48 -5.12
N GLN A 66 -10.14 -3.05 -5.95
CA GLN A 66 -9.58 -2.39 -7.13
C GLN A 66 -8.83 -1.09 -6.80
N ALA A 67 -8.38 -0.90 -5.56
CA ALA A 67 -7.50 0.20 -5.21
C ALA A 67 -6.06 -0.12 -5.63
N PHE A 68 -5.28 0.92 -5.88
CA PHE A 68 -3.88 0.82 -6.26
C PHE A 68 -3.01 1.58 -5.24
N LEU A 69 -2.06 0.87 -4.65
CA LEU A 69 -1.04 1.41 -3.76
C LEU A 69 0.31 1.28 -4.45
N ALA A 70 0.87 2.41 -4.86
CA ALA A 70 2.13 2.44 -5.60
C ALA A 70 3.36 2.18 -4.70
N ASP A 71 4.56 2.32 -5.27
CA ASP A 71 5.79 2.06 -4.54
C ASP A 71 5.98 3.02 -3.36
N ASP A 72 6.51 2.48 -2.27
CA ASP A 72 6.84 3.20 -1.04
C ASP A 72 5.69 4.02 -0.45
N THR A 73 4.44 3.64 -0.73
CA THR A 73 3.30 4.30 -0.11
C THR A 73 3.30 4.04 1.39
N LEU A 74 3.13 5.11 2.17
CA LEU A 74 2.93 5.04 3.60
C LEU A 74 1.44 5.14 3.94
N ILE A 75 0.81 3.99 4.18
CA ILE A 75 -0.51 3.96 4.81
C ILE A 75 -0.27 4.11 6.31
N GLY A 76 0.07 5.34 6.70
CA GLY A 76 0.61 5.71 8.00
C GLY A 76 -0.46 5.66 9.07
N CYS A 77 -0.68 4.50 9.64
CA CYS A 77 -1.61 4.34 10.75
C CYS A 77 -1.05 4.89 12.07
N TYR A 78 0.10 5.56 12.05
CA TYR A 78 0.72 6.18 13.22
C TYR A 78 1.36 7.53 12.88
N GLU A 79 1.50 8.36 13.88
CA GLU A 79 2.13 9.67 13.82
C GLU A 79 2.82 9.95 15.17
N LEU A 80 3.99 10.57 15.11
CA LEU A 80 4.78 10.90 16.31
C LEU A 80 4.79 12.41 16.51
N GLY A 81 4.61 12.86 17.74
CA GLY A 81 4.68 14.27 18.08
C GLY A 81 4.60 14.52 19.58
N GLY A 82 5.38 15.48 20.09
CA GLY A 82 5.34 15.91 21.50
C GLY A 82 5.50 14.81 22.54
N GLY A 83 6.28 13.77 22.28
CA GLY A 83 6.43 12.63 23.20
C GLY A 83 5.30 11.60 23.13
N TRP A 84 4.39 11.73 22.16
CA TRP A 84 3.24 10.86 21.97
C TRP A 84 3.28 10.14 20.63
N LEU A 85 2.73 8.93 20.63
CA LEU A 85 2.36 8.18 19.43
C LEU A 85 0.84 8.18 19.29
N ARG A 86 0.38 8.68 18.15
CA ARG A 86 -1.02 8.59 17.72
C ARG A 86 -1.15 7.46 16.73
N ALA A 87 -2.01 6.49 16.97
CA ALA A 87 -2.31 5.41 16.05
C ALA A 87 -3.81 5.35 15.79
N GLU A 88 -4.21 5.38 14.52
CA GLU A 88 -5.61 5.32 14.11
C GLU A 88 -5.76 4.53 12.81
N ARG A 89 -6.97 4.02 12.58
CA ARG A 89 -7.29 3.29 11.34
C ARG A 89 -7.26 4.20 10.13
N VAL A 90 -6.67 3.68 9.04
CA VAL A 90 -6.68 4.30 7.72
C VAL A 90 -7.53 3.46 6.77
N LYS A 91 -8.32 4.14 5.92
CA LYS A 91 -9.17 3.51 4.92
C LYS A 91 -8.86 4.04 3.53
N VAL A 92 -8.59 3.13 2.60
CA VAL A 92 -8.48 3.44 1.17
C VAL A 92 -9.71 2.92 0.45
N GLY A 93 -10.40 3.80 -0.26
CA GLY A 93 -11.66 3.52 -0.93
C GLY A 93 -11.49 2.73 -2.24
N LYS A 94 -12.61 2.20 -2.74
CA LYS A 94 -12.67 1.44 -3.99
C LYS A 94 -12.14 2.26 -5.17
N ARG A 95 -11.25 1.65 -5.99
CA ARG A 95 -10.63 2.31 -7.15
C ARG A 95 -9.87 3.59 -6.80
N ALA A 96 -9.45 3.76 -5.56
CA ALA A 96 -8.58 4.86 -5.20
C ALA A 96 -7.14 4.55 -5.61
N PHE A 97 -6.42 5.58 -5.99
CA PHE A 97 -5.01 5.52 -6.34
C PHE A 97 -4.19 6.30 -5.32
N VAL A 98 -3.17 5.64 -4.76
CA VAL A 98 -2.19 6.29 -3.89
C VAL A 98 -0.84 6.18 -4.59
N GLY A 99 -0.29 7.32 -4.97
CA GLY A 99 0.93 7.42 -5.79
C GLY A 99 2.20 7.07 -5.02
N ASN A 100 3.31 6.96 -5.76
CA ASN A 100 4.62 6.60 -5.19
C ASN A 100 4.99 7.56 -4.05
N SER A 101 5.46 7.00 -2.95
CA SER A 101 5.85 7.74 -1.74
C SER A 101 4.77 8.70 -1.21
N ALA A 102 3.52 8.48 -1.59
CA ALA A 102 2.40 9.23 -1.03
C ALA A 102 1.99 8.65 0.33
N MET A 103 1.37 9.48 1.16
CA MET A 103 1.03 9.10 2.52
C MET A 103 -0.45 9.36 2.87
N ALA A 104 -0.99 8.46 3.66
CA ALA A 104 -2.25 8.65 4.37
C ALA A 104 -2.00 8.59 5.87
N ALA A 105 -2.00 9.73 6.55
CA ALA A 105 -1.76 9.86 7.99
C ALA A 105 -2.85 9.17 8.84
N PRO A 106 -2.64 8.98 10.15
CA PRO A 106 -3.60 8.32 11.03
C PRO A 106 -5.00 8.92 10.92
N GLY A 107 -5.99 8.05 10.91
CA GLY A 107 -7.38 8.44 10.83
C GLY A 107 -7.85 8.94 9.46
N ARG A 108 -7.00 9.00 8.45
CA ARG A 108 -7.38 9.47 7.10
C ARG A 108 -8.23 8.44 6.37
N LYS A 109 -9.04 8.98 5.46
CA LYS A 109 -9.83 8.19 4.53
C LYS A 109 -9.60 8.73 3.12
N VAL A 110 -9.01 7.92 2.26
CA VAL A 110 -8.93 8.19 0.82
C VAL A 110 -10.25 7.72 0.21
N PRO A 111 -11.12 8.60 -0.34
CA PRO A 111 -12.42 8.19 -0.86
C PRO A 111 -12.32 7.32 -2.11
N LYS A 112 -13.45 6.77 -2.53
CA LYS A 112 -13.55 5.99 -3.76
C LYS A 112 -13.17 6.83 -4.99
N ARG A 113 -12.43 6.23 -5.94
CA ARG A 113 -12.00 6.88 -7.19
C ARG A 113 -11.16 8.13 -7.00
N SER A 114 -10.67 8.39 -5.80
CA SER A 114 -9.79 9.52 -5.52
C SER A 114 -8.33 9.19 -5.85
N LEU A 115 -7.55 10.21 -6.11
CA LEU A 115 -6.11 10.10 -6.36
C LEU A 115 -5.35 10.94 -5.34
N VAL A 116 -4.38 10.33 -4.68
CA VAL A 116 -3.31 11.04 -3.97
C VAL A 116 -2.07 10.94 -4.85
N ALA A 117 -1.56 12.08 -5.29
CA ALA A 117 -0.46 12.14 -6.25
C ALA A 117 0.86 11.67 -5.62
N VAL A 118 1.89 11.52 -6.45
CA VAL A 118 3.25 11.16 -6.01
C VAL A 118 3.74 12.18 -4.99
N LEU A 119 4.44 11.71 -3.93
CA LEU A 119 5.00 12.54 -2.85
C LEU A 119 3.97 13.42 -2.13
N SER A 120 2.72 13.01 -2.11
CA SER A 120 1.61 13.82 -1.61
C SER A 120 0.96 13.20 -0.39
N ALA A 121 0.32 14.04 0.42
CA ALA A 121 -0.44 13.60 1.58
C ALA A 121 -1.94 13.48 1.27
N ALA A 122 -2.59 12.48 1.84
CA ALA A 122 -4.05 12.42 1.83
C ALA A 122 -4.63 13.54 2.70
N PRO A 123 -5.69 14.24 2.25
CA PRO A 123 -6.27 15.37 2.97
C PRO A 123 -6.94 14.95 4.29
N ALA A 124 -7.24 15.94 5.13
CA ALA A 124 -7.93 15.74 6.40
C ALA A 124 -9.36 15.20 6.21
N ARG A 125 -9.89 14.54 7.23
CA ARG A 125 -11.28 14.07 7.24
C ARG A 125 -12.27 15.23 7.01
N GLY A 126 -13.37 14.95 6.33
CA GLY A 126 -14.48 15.88 6.12
C GLY A 126 -14.35 16.78 4.89
N THR A 127 -13.18 16.88 4.28
CA THR A 127 -12.94 17.79 3.12
C THR A 127 -12.90 17.06 1.78
N VAL A 128 -13.00 15.72 1.75
CA VAL A 128 -12.71 14.93 0.55
C VAL A 128 -13.95 14.25 0.00
N LYS A 129 -14.30 14.59 -1.24
CA LYS A 129 -15.36 13.90 -1.98
C LYS A 129 -14.77 12.76 -2.83
N ALA A 130 -15.66 11.85 -3.24
CA ALA A 130 -15.29 10.79 -4.17
C ALA A 130 -14.85 11.37 -5.52
N GLY A 131 -13.79 10.78 -6.12
CA GLY A 131 -13.31 11.20 -7.43
C GLY A 131 -12.34 12.39 -7.40
N GLU A 132 -12.12 13.03 -6.27
CA GLU A 132 -11.18 14.16 -6.16
C GLU A 132 -9.73 13.67 -6.21
N SER A 133 -8.85 14.55 -6.67
CA SER A 133 -7.41 14.32 -6.76
C SER A 133 -6.65 15.37 -5.95
N TRP A 134 -5.54 14.94 -5.33
CA TRP A 134 -4.78 15.74 -4.39
C TRP A 134 -3.30 15.69 -4.68
N LEU A 135 -2.63 16.85 -4.59
CA LEU A 135 -1.19 17.02 -4.81
C LEU A 135 -0.58 17.79 -3.66
N GLY A 136 0.62 17.37 -3.25
CA GLY A 136 1.47 18.08 -2.28
C GLY A 136 1.24 17.69 -0.83
N SER A 137 2.08 18.27 0.03
CA SER A 137 2.02 18.18 1.49
C SER A 137 2.41 19.53 2.07
N PRO A 138 1.41 20.34 2.49
CA PRO A 138 -0.01 20.03 2.64
C PRO A 138 -0.76 19.79 1.32
N PRO A 139 -1.82 18.95 1.34
CA PRO A 139 -2.55 18.57 0.14
C PRO A 139 -3.39 19.70 -0.44
N ALA A 140 -3.20 20.00 -1.72
CA ALA A 140 -4.01 20.92 -2.49
C ALA A 140 -4.85 20.15 -3.53
N PRO A 141 -6.07 20.61 -3.86
CA PRO A 141 -6.88 19.97 -4.90
C PRO A 141 -6.18 20.02 -6.26
N LEU A 142 -6.07 18.88 -6.91
CA LEU A 142 -5.56 18.74 -8.26
C LEU A 142 -6.72 18.62 -9.25
N ARG A 143 -6.89 19.60 -10.12
CA ARG A 143 -7.84 19.52 -11.22
C ARG A 143 -7.28 18.58 -12.28
N ARG A 144 -7.99 17.48 -12.51
CA ARG A 144 -7.62 16.48 -13.50
C ARG A 144 -8.68 16.45 -14.59
N ALA A 145 -8.27 16.57 -15.85
CA ALA A 145 -9.15 16.27 -16.97
C ALA A 145 -9.56 14.81 -16.89
N ALA A 146 -10.85 14.51 -17.01
CA ALA A 146 -11.34 13.15 -17.13
C ALA A 146 -10.85 12.59 -18.47
N GLN A 147 -9.67 11.97 -18.45
CA GLN A 147 -9.24 11.14 -19.58
C GLN A 147 -10.04 9.84 -19.49
N GLY A 148 -10.78 9.53 -20.55
CA GLY A 148 -11.47 8.25 -20.71
C GLY A 148 -10.44 7.13 -20.73
N SER A 149 -10.05 6.65 -19.57
CA SER A 149 -9.31 5.40 -19.47
C SER A 149 -10.27 4.27 -19.86
N ALA A 150 -9.75 3.27 -20.54
CA ALA A 150 -10.49 2.03 -20.75
C ALA A 150 -10.68 1.34 -19.40
N ASP A 151 -11.67 1.79 -18.63
CA ASP A 151 -12.00 1.30 -17.27
C ASP A 151 -12.09 -0.23 -17.26
N GLU A 152 -12.60 -0.83 -18.34
CA GLU A 152 -12.70 -2.27 -18.47
C GLU A 152 -11.32 -2.96 -18.48
N ARG A 153 -10.35 -2.45 -19.22
CA ARG A 153 -8.99 -3.03 -19.24
C ARG A 153 -8.27 -2.87 -17.92
N THR A 154 -8.48 -1.76 -17.24
CA THR A 154 -7.83 -1.47 -15.97
C THR A 154 -8.41 -2.28 -14.81
N TYR A 155 -9.74 -2.36 -14.71
CA TYR A 155 -10.41 -2.95 -13.54
C TYR A 155 -10.99 -4.35 -13.79
N ALA A 156 -11.12 -4.77 -15.03
CA ALA A 156 -11.59 -6.10 -15.41
C ALA A 156 -10.74 -6.70 -16.55
N PRO A 157 -9.43 -6.85 -16.36
CA PRO A 157 -8.58 -7.44 -17.40
C PRO A 157 -9.01 -8.89 -17.67
N PRO A 158 -8.91 -9.36 -18.93
CA PRO A 158 -9.27 -10.73 -19.28
C PRO A 158 -8.39 -11.74 -18.56
N THR A 159 -8.96 -12.91 -18.25
CA THR A 159 -8.31 -13.96 -17.45
C THR A 159 -6.93 -14.35 -18.01
N ARG A 160 -6.78 -14.39 -19.33
CA ARG A 160 -5.49 -14.68 -19.99
C ARG A 160 -4.37 -13.71 -19.56
N LEU A 161 -4.67 -12.42 -19.40
CA LEU A 161 -3.70 -11.44 -18.93
C LEU A 161 -3.38 -11.61 -17.45
N LYS A 162 -4.38 -11.94 -16.63
CA LYS A 162 -4.16 -12.26 -15.20
C LYS A 162 -3.25 -13.47 -15.03
N VAL A 163 -3.47 -14.52 -15.81
CA VAL A 163 -2.63 -15.73 -15.80
C VAL A 163 -1.21 -15.43 -16.31
N ALA A 164 -1.09 -14.74 -17.45
CA ALA A 164 0.23 -14.38 -17.99
C ALA A 164 1.04 -13.54 -17.01
N ARG A 165 0.39 -12.58 -16.33
CA ARG A 165 1.01 -11.78 -15.28
C ARG A 165 1.43 -12.65 -14.09
N ALA A 166 0.57 -13.57 -13.63
CA ALA A 166 0.90 -14.48 -12.54
C ALA A 166 2.11 -15.35 -12.87
N CYS A 167 2.18 -15.92 -14.09
CA CYS A 167 3.34 -16.69 -14.55
C CYS A 167 4.62 -15.84 -14.57
N TRP A 168 4.54 -14.63 -15.09
CA TRP A 168 5.66 -13.70 -15.11
C TRP A 168 6.14 -13.31 -13.71
N GLU A 169 5.22 -13.04 -12.80
CA GLU A 169 5.55 -12.72 -11.42
C GLU A 169 6.15 -13.91 -10.67
N LEU A 170 5.67 -15.14 -10.92
CA LEU A 170 6.28 -16.36 -10.37
C LEU A 170 7.71 -16.58 -10.90
N ALA A 171 8.00 -16.20 -12.13
CA ALA A 171 9.36 -16.28 -12.67
C ALA A 171 10.39 -15.45 -11.89
N ARG A 172 9.95 -14.45 -11.11
CA ARG A 172 10.84 -13.65 -10.22
C ARG A 172 11.48 -14.48 -9.10
N PHE A 173 10.89 -15.62 -8.75
CA PHE A 173 11.47 -16.55 -7.76
C PHE A 173 12.60 -17.39 -8.33
N VAL A 174 12.69 -17.53 -9.66
CA VAL A 174 13.72 -18.36 -10.32
C VAL A 174 15.15 -17.88 -10.01
N PRO A 175 15.48 -16.58 -10.17
CA PRO A 175 16.83 -16.10 -9.82
C PRO A 175 17.19 -16.33 -8.36
N VAL A 176 16.22 -16.17 -7.44
CA VAL A 176 16.42 -16.40 -6.02
C VAL A 176 16.71 -17.85 -5.73
N ALA A 177 15.91 -18.77 -6.31
CA ALA A 177 16.11 -20.21 -6.17
C ALA A 177 17.46 -20.65 -6.74
N LEU A 178 17.84 -20.13 -7.90
CA LEU A 178 19.14 -20.41 -8.52
C LEU A 178 20.30 -19.90 -7.67
N ALA A 179 20.20 -18.69 -7.12
CA ALA A 179 21.22 -18.14 -6.25
C ALA A 179 21.43 -19.00 -4.99
N VAL A 180 20.33 -19.44 -4.37
CA VAL A 180 20.36 -20.33 -3.20
C VAL A 180 20.99 -21.69 -3.57
N ALA A 181 20.57 -22.29 -4.70
CA ALA A 181 21.12 -23.55 -5.17
C ALA A 181 22.62 -23.46 -5.47
N LEU A 182 23.06 -22.42 -6.17
CA LEU A 182 24.48 -22.19 -6.47
C LEU A 182 25.30 -21.97 -5.20
N HIS A 183 24.77 -21.22 -4.24
CA HIS A 183 25.44 -21.03 -2.95
C HIS A 183 25.62 -22.37 -2.22
N GLY A 184 24.60 -23.21 -2.18
CA GLY A 184 24.67 -24.53 -1.56
C GLY A 184 25.58 -25.54 -2.27
N LEU A 185 25.97 -25.26 -3.54
CA LEU A 185 26.95 -26.09 -4.26
C LEU A 185 28.39 -25.66 -4.00
N VAL A 186 28.61 -24.43 -3.55
CA VAL A 186 29.95 -23.86 -3.32
C VAL A 186 30.40 -24.01 -1.86
N VAL A 187 29.46 -24.13 -0.94
CA VAL A 187 29.69 -24.32 0.50
C VAL A 187 29.59 -25.79 0.85
#